data_1ef1b7749f6e528e7a3ab6266b8bef61
#
_entry.id   1ef1b7749f6e528e7a3ab6266b8bef61
#
_cell.length_a   1.000
_cell.length_b   1.000
_cell.length_c   1.000
_cell.angle_alpha   90.00
_cell.angle_beta   90.00
_cell.angle_gamma   90.00
#
_symmetry.space_group_name_H-M   'P 1'
#
loop_
_entity.id
_entity.type
_entity.pdbx_description
1 polymer ?
#
loop_
_entity_poly.entity_id
_entity_poly.type
_entity_poly.pdbx_seq_one_letter_code
_entity_poly.pdbx_strand_id
1 'polypeptide(L)'
;ARLLDIFEEHEIEKIYLNFSDPWPKSRHAKRRLTYPAFLEIYCKVLVEGGEIEFKTDNVHLFEYSIISFNNNDFIFEDFSVDLHARDEEIVTTEYEDRFLARNQPIYFVKVKLKGVK
;
A
#
# COMPACT_ATOMS: atom_id res chain seq x y z
N ALA A 1 0.90 -7.67 14.71
CA ALA A 1 -0.19 -7.11 13.96
C ALA A 1 -1.51 -7.58 14.54
N ARG A 2 -2.49 -6.69 14.58
CA ARG A 2 -3.75 -6.95 15.26
C ARG A 2 -4.98 -6.96 14.34
N LEU A 3 -4.78 -6.98 13.04
CA LEU A 3 -5.90 -6.98 12.11
C LEU A 3 -6.78 -8.21 12.29
N LEU A 4 -6.18 -9.37 12.54
CA LEU A 4 -6.93 -10.61 12.76
C LEU A 4 -7.73 -10.61 14.08
N ASP A 5 -7.36 -9.74 15.03
CA ASP A 5 -8.10 -9.60 16.28
C ASP A 5 -9.38 -8.76 16.09
N ILE A 6 -9.43 -7.96 15.03
CA ILE A 6 -10.52 -7.03 14.74
C ILE A 6 -11.44 -7.55 13.63
N PHE A 7 -10.85 -8.15 12.60
CA PHE A 7 -11.57 -8.60 11.40
C PHE A 7 -11.51 -10.11 11.26
N GLU A 8 -12.60 -10.69 10.78
CA GLU A 8 -12.62 -12.09 10.40
C GLU A 8 -11.90 -12.29 9.07
N GLU A 9 -11.56 -13.53 8.75
CA GLU A 9 -10.94 -13.85 7.46
C GLU A 9 -11.88 -13.48 6.31
N HIS A 10 -11.32 -12.94 5.23
CA HIS A 10 -12.04 -12.61 4.01
C HIS A 10 -13.23 -11.66 4.24
N GLU A 11 -13.07 -10.71 5.14
CA GLU A 11 -14.10 -9.73 5.44
C GLU A 11 -13.90 -8.41 4.72
N ILE A 12 -12.64 -8.03 4.42
CA ILE A 12 -12.29 -6.69 3.93
C ILE A 12 -12.15 -6.71 2.41
N GLU A 13 -12.80 -5.75 1.74
CA GLU A 13 -12.72 -5.59 0.29
C GLU A 13 -11.55 -4.73 -0.15
N LYS A 14 -11.14 -3.76 0.68
CA LYS A 14 -10.09 -2.82 0.32
C LYS A 14 -9.35 -2.30 1.54
N ILE A 15 -8.03 -2.17 1.40
CA ILE A 15 -7.16 -1.61 2.43
C ILE A 15 -6.44 -0.40 1.85
N TYR A 16 -6.40 0.69 2.61
CA TYR A 16 -5.65 1.88 2.26
C TYR A 16 -4.45 2.02 3.17
N LEU A 17 -3.27 2.12 2.57
CA LEU A 17 -2.02 2.37 3.30
C LEU A 17 -1.47 3.71 2.82
N ASN A 18 -1.88 4.79 3.48
CA ASN A 18 -1.55 6.15 3.06
C ASN A 18 -0.52 6.76 4.00
N PHE A 19 0.68 7.03 3.46
CA PHE A 19 1.74 7.75 4.16
C PHE A 19 2.16 7.12 5.49
N SER A 20 2.28 5.78 5.49
CA SER A 20 2.79 5.06 6.65
C SER A 20 4.28 5.35 6.86
N ASP A 21 4.76 5.13 8.10
CA ASP A 21 6.15 5.34 8.44
C ASP A 21 7.07 4.49 7.57
N PRO A 22 8.11 5.09 6.96
CA PRO A 22 8.99 4.35 6.05
C PRO A 22 9.99 3.43 6.74
N TRP A 23 10.29 3.68 8.03
CA TRP A 23 11.27 2.89 8.79
C TRP A 23 12.53 2.64 7.95
N PRO A 24 13.34 3.69 7.65
CA PRO A 24 14.39 3.60 6.63
C PRO A 24 15.57 2.68 6.97
N LYS A 25 15.78 2.39 8.25
CA LYS A 25 16.87 1.50 8.66
C LYS A 25 16.49 0.05 8.43
N SER A 26 17.41 -0.73 7.86
CA SER A 26 17.15 -2.14 7.56
C SER A 26 16.74 -2.96 8.79
N ARG A 27 17.28 -2.63 9.98
CA ARG A 27 16.90 -3.31 11.23
C ARG A 27 15.44 -3.12 11.62
N HIS A 28 14.75 -2.13 11.02
CA HIS A 28 13.35 -1.86 11.27
C HIS A 28 12.42 -2.33 10.15
N ALA A 29 12.93 -3.10 9.19
CA ALA A 29 12.15 -3.55 8.04
C ALA A 29 10.85 -4.25 8.44
N LYS A 30 10.87 -5.01 9.54
CA LYS A 30 9.69 -5.73 10.04
C LYS A 30 8.56 -4.81 10.48
N ARG A 31 8.82 -3.52 10.67
CA ARG A 31 7.83 -2.52 11.08
C ARG A 31 7.12 -1.87 9.89
N ARG A 32 7.63 -2.05 8.68
CA ARG A 32 7.01 -1.50 7.48
C ARG A 32 5.70 -2.22 7.20
N LEU A 33 4.65 -1.47 6.88
CA LEU A 33 3.32 -2.07 6.65
C LEU A 33 3.26 -2.94 5.40
N THR A 34 4.26 -2.90 4.54
CA THR A 34 4.40 -3.79 3.37
C THR A 34 5.40 -4.91 3.59
N TYR A 35 5.90 -5.10 4.81
CA TYR A 35 6.73 -6.24 5.14
C TYR A 35 5.95 -7.56 4.94
N PRO A 36 6.59 -8.64 4.45
CA PRO A 36 5.87 -9.87 4.13
C PRO A 36 4.91 -10.41 5.19
N ALA A 37 5.27 -10.30 6.48
CA ALA A 37 4.38 -10.76 7.54
C ALA A 37 3.07 -9.97 7.58
N PHE A 38 3.10 -8.66 7.28
CA PHE A 38 1.89 -7.86 7.18
C PHE A 38 1.08 -8.22 5.94
N LEU A 39 1.76 -8.44 4.80
CA LEU A 39 1.08 -8.85 3.58
C LEU A 39 0.36 -10.18 3.75
N GLU A 40 0.95 -11.10 4.49
CA GLU A 40 0.33 -12.37 4.82
C GLU A 40 -0.98 -12.17 5.60
N ILE A 41 -0.99 -11.23 6.55
CA ILE A 41 -2.20 -10.88 7.29
C ILE A 41 -3.25 -10.28 6.36
N TYR A 42 -2.86 -9.39 5.46
CA TYR A 42 -3.78 -8.79 4.50
C TYR A 42 -4.42 -9.86 3.60
N CYS A 43 -3.64 -10.85 3.18
CA CYS A 43 -4.17 -11.97 2.39
C CYS A 43 -5.27 -12.73 3.14
N LYS A 44 -5.18 -12.81 4.46
CA LYS A 44 -6.18 -13.51 5.26
C LYS A 44 -7.45 -12.70 5.48
N VAL A 45 -7.34 -11.37 5.61
CA VAL A 45 -8.51 -10.52 5.88
C VAL A 45 -9.20 -10.03 4.62
N LEU A 46 -8.48 -9.95 3.48
CA LEU A 46 -9.07 -9.52 2.22
C LEU A 46 -9.95 -10.60 1.61
N VAL A 47 -11.06 -10.16 1.01
CA VAL A 47 -11.86 -11.04 0.15
C VAL A 47 -11.07 -11.42 -1.10
N GLU A 48 -11.48 -12.45 -1.81
CA GLU A 48 -10.90 -12.80 -3.11
C GLU A 48 -11.02 -11.60 -4.05
N GLY A 49 -9.91 -11.21 -4.67
CA GLY A 49 -9.88 -10.02 -5.51
C GLY A 49 -9.86 -8.71 -4.74
N GLY A 50 -9.74 -8.78 -3.42
CA GLY A 50 -9.63 -7.59 -2.58
C GLY A 50 -8.39 -6.76 -2.91
N GLU A 51 -8.46 -5.46 -2.70
CA GLU A 51 -7.45 -4.52 -3.16
C GLU A 51 -6.72 -3.83 -2.02
N ILE A 52 -5.46 -3.44 -2.30
CA ILE A 52 -4.69 -2.54 -1.44
C ILE A 52 -4.28 -1.34 -2.27
N GLU A 53 -4.58 -0.13 -1.80
CA GLU A 53 -4.02 1.10 -2.34
C GLU A 53 -2.95 1.62 -1.41
N PHE A 54 -1.77 1.87 -1.94
CA PHE A 54 -0.62 2.32 -1.18
C PHE A 54 -0.12 3.63 -1.76
N LYS A 55 0.02 4.64 -0.90
CA LYS A 55 0.57 5.95 -1.26
C LYS A 55 1.69 6.32 -0.30
N THR A 56 2.76 6.89 -0.83
CA THR A 56 3.87 7.37 -0.03
C THR A 56 4.62 8.48 -0.76
N ASP A 57 5.26 9.35 0.00
CA ASP A 57 6.21 10.33 -0.51
C ASP A 57 7.64 9.82 -0.48
N ASN A 58 7.87 8.66 0.13
CA ASN A 58 9.20 8.08 0.30
C ASN A 58 9.49 7.07 -0.81
N VAL A 59 10.45 7.42 -1.70
CA VAL A 59 10.77 6.57 -2.84
C VAL A 59 11.33 5.22 -2.43
N HIS A 60 12.12 5.16 -1.38
CA HIS A 60 12.71 3.88 -0.94
C HIS A 60 11.65 2.93 -0.39
N LEU A 61 10.69 3.45 0.36
CA LEU A 61 9.56 2.65 0.82
C LEU A 61 8.70 2.18 -0.36
N PHE A 62 8.51 3.04 -1.36
CA PHE A 62 7.76 2.68 -2.56
C PHE A 62 8.43 1.52 -3.31
N GLU A 63 9.73 1.63 -3.57
CA GLU A 63 10.49 0.57 -4.22
C GLU A 63 10.44 -0.75 -3.43
N TYR A 64 10.67 -0.67 -2.12
CA TYR A 64 10.57 -1.82 -1.24
C TYR A 64 9.18 -2.47 -1.32
N SER A 65 8.15 -1.66 -1.30
CA SER A 65 6.76 -2.13 -1.29
C SER A 65 6.38 -2.81 -2.59
N ILE A 66 6.82 -2.28 -3.73
CA ILE A 66 6.59 -2.91 -5.03
C ILE A 66 7.20 -4.32 -5.07
N ILE A 67 8.44 -4.45 -4.61
CA ILE A 67 9.11 -5.75 -4.56
C ILE A 67 8.36 -6.70 -3.62
N SER A 68 7.96 -6.21 -2.45
CA SER A 68 7.25 -7.02 -1.47
C SER A 68 5.90 -7.51 -2.00
N PHE A 69 5.11 -6.64 -2.62
CA PHE A 69 3.84 -7.05 -3.24
C PHE A 69 4.06 -8.08 -4.34
N ASN A 70 5.06 -7.87 -5.19
CA ASN A 70 5.34 -8.79 -6.28
C ASN A 70 5.71 -10.18 -5.79
N ASN A 71 6.36 -10.27 -4.64
CA ASN A 71 6.80 -11.54 -4.08
C ASN A 71 5.75 -12.25 -3.21
N ASN A 72 4.59 -11.62 -2.96
CA ASN A 72 3.63 -12.11 -1.97
C ASN A 72 2.19 -12.19 -2.48
N ASP A 73 1.99 -12.75 -3.65
CA ASP A 73 0.67 -13.09 -4.19
C ASP A 73 -0.25 -11.91 -4.49
N PHE A 74 0.33 -10.77 -4.83
CA PHE A 74 -0.45 -9.61 -5.27
C PHE A 74 -0.19 -9.33 -6.75
N ILE A 75 -1.22 -8.85 -7.44
CA ILE A 75 -1.17 -8.47 -8.84
C ILE A 75 -1.29 -6.96 -8.93
N PHE A 76 -0.38 -6.33 -9.67
CA PHE A 76 -0.42 -4.89 -9.87
C PHE A 76 -1.54 -4.51 -10.83
N GLU A 77 -2.38 -3.56 -10.41
CA GLU A 77 -3.46 -3.04 -11.23
C GLU A 77 -3.17 -1.63 -11.75
N ASP A 78 -2.47 -0.84 -10.96
CA ASP A 78 -2.16 0.54 -11.32
C ASP A 78 -0.98 1.02 -10.50
N PHE A 79 -0.24 2.00 -11.02
CA PHE A 79 0.81 2.67 -10.26
C PHE A 79 1.11 4.03 -10.86
N SER A 80 1.72 4.89 -10.07
CA SER A 80 2.21 6.18 -10.54
C SER A 80 3.39 6.62 -9.69
N VAL A 81 4.38 7.25 -10.33
CA VAL A 81 5.51 7.86 -9.62
C VAL A 81 5.26 9.35 -9.37
N ASP A 82 4.14 9.87 -9.82
CA ASP A 82 3.68 11.23 -9.53
C ASP A 82 2.16 11.25 -9.71
N LEU A 83 1.45 10.85 -8.66
CA LEU A 83 0.02 10.63 -8.71
C LEU A 83 -0.76 11.87 -9.16
N HIS A 84 -0.35 13.05 -8.69
CA HIS A 84 -1.08 14.28 -8.95
C HIS A 84 -0.74 14.93 -10.31
N ALA A 85 0.17 14.34 -11.08
CA ALA A 85 0.38 14.73 -12.46
C ALA A 85 -0.64 14.11 -13.42
N ARG A 86 -1.46 13.19 -12.93
CA ARG A 86 -2.46 12.50 -13.75
C ARG A 86 -3.68 13.40 -14.01
N ASP A 87 -4.24 13.26 -15.19
CA ASP A 87 -5.37 14.06 -15.69
C ASP A 87 -6.71 13.46 -15.25
N GLU A 88 -6.82 13.06 -14.00
CA GLU A 88 -8.02 12.46 -13.45
C GLU A 88 -8.31 12.99 -12.06
N GLU A 89 -9.57 12.95 -11.65
CA GLU A 89 -9.96 13.37 -10.32
C GLU A 89 -9.38 12.43 -9.27
N ILE A 90 -8.72 13.01 -8.28
CA ILE A 90 -8.07 12.27 -7.21
C ILE A 90 -8.58 12.79 -5.87
N VAL A 91 -9.04 11.85 -5.02
CA VAL A 91 -9.38 12.19 -3.64
C VAL A 91 -8.10 12.32 -2.84
N THR A 92 -7.86 13.49 -2.28
CA THR A 92 -6.65 13.75 -1.50
C THR A 92 -6.91 13.67 -0.01
N THR A 93 -5.87 13.35 0.75
CA THR A 93 -5.87 13.46 2.20
C THR A 93 -5.32 14.83 2.59
N GLU A 94 -5.52 15.24 3.84
CA GLU A 94 -4.90 16.45 4.36
C GLU A 94 -3.38 16.40 4.23
N TYR A 95 -2.80 15.24 4.44
CA TYR A 95 -1.36 15.05 4.30
C TYR A 95 -0.90 15.24 2.86
N GLU A 96 -1.65 14.72 1.89
CA GLU A 96 -1.35 14.92 0.47
C GLU A 96 -1.41 16.39 0.07
N ASP A 97 -2.38 17.13 0.58
CA ASP A 97 -2.52 18.56 0.28
C ASP A 97 -1.26 19.33 0.69
N ARG A 98 -0.62 18.95 1.79
CA ARG A 98 0.64 19.55 2.20
C ARG A 98 1.78 19.26 1.22
N PHE A 99 1.85 18.04 0.69
CA PHE A 99 2.86 17.68 -0.30
C PHE A 99 2.62 18.33 -1.63
N LEU A 100 1.38 18.49 -2.05
CA LEU A 100 1.03 19.24 -3.25
C LEU A 100 1.52 20.69 -3.15
N ALA A 101 1.32 21.32 -2.00
CA ALA A 101 1.79 22.68 -1.75
C ALA A 101 3.31 22.80 -1.80
N ARG A 102 4.05 21.70 -1.57
CA ARG A 102 5.50 21.64 -1.63
C ARG A 102 6.05 21.15 -2.97
N ASN A 103 5.18 20.85 -3.93
CA ASN A 103 5.57 20.27 -5.22
C ASN A 103 6.33 18.95 -5.11
N GLN A 104 6.02 18.14 -4.11
CA GLN A 104 6.64 16.82 -3.94
C GLN A 104 5.81 15.75 -4.63
N PRO A 105 6.45 14.77 -5.31
CA PRO A 105 5.71 13.70 -5.95
C PRO A 105 5.11 12.75 -4.92
N ILE A 106 3.95 12.20 -5.26
CA ILE A 106 3.31 11.15 -4.49
C ILE A 106 3.41 9.86 -5.30
N TYR A 107 4.01 8.85 -4.71
CA TYR A 107 4.12 7.52 -5.31
C TYR A 107 2.89 6.72 -4.94
N PHE A 108 2.35 6.00 -5.90
CA PHE A 108 1.09 5.28 -5.76
C PHE A 108 1.18 3.90 -6.41
N VAL A 109 0.62 2.90 -5.75
CA VAL A 109 0.40 1.59 -6.35
C VAL A 109 -0.91 1.01 -5.84
N LYS A 110 -1.65 0.39 -6.75
CA LYS A 110 -2.84 -0.39 -6.41
C LYS A 110 -2.60 -1.84 -6.82
N VAL A 111 -2.77 -2.73 -5.88
CA VAL A 111 -2.63 -4.17 -6.10
C VAL A 111 -3.89 -4.88 -5.66
N LYS A 112 -4.14 -6.05 -6.20
CA LYS A 112 -5.21 -6.92 -5.75
C LYS A 112 -4.67 -8.28 -5.35
N LEU A 113 -5.37 -8.92 -4.43
CA LEU A 113 -5.03 -10.28 -4.02
C LEU A 113 -5.23 -11.23 -5.20
N LYS A 114 -4.20 -12.02 -5.49
CA LYS A 114 -4.27 -13.02 -6.54
C LYS A 114 -5.30 -14.08 -6.17
N GLY A 115 -6.20 -14.36 -7.10
CA GLY A 115 -7.27 -15.33 -6.86
C GLY A 115 -6.74 -16.73 -6.57
N VAL A 116 -7.48 -17.46 -5.76
CA VAL A 116 -7.19 -18.86 -5.48
C VAL A 116 -7.60 -19.69 -6.71
N LYS A 117 -6.74 -20.59 -7.07
CA LYS A 117 -7.04 -21.50 -8.19
C LYS A 117 -7.62 -22.79 -7.69
#